data_59ae55a2a2f5699ab97e539112b27dde
#
_entry.id   59ae55a2a2f5699ab97e539112b27dde
#
_cell.length_a   1.000
_cell.length_b   1.000
_cell.length_c   1.000
_cell.angle_alpha   90.00
_cell.angle_beta   90.00
_cell.angle_gamma   90.00
#
_symmetry.space_group_name_H-M   'P 1'
#
loop_
_entity.id
_entity.type
_entity.pdbx_description
1 polymer ?
#
loop_
_entity_poly.entity_id
_entity_poly.type
_entity_poly.pdbx_seq_one_letter_code
_entity_poly.pdbx_strand_id
1 'polypeptide(L)'
;MTVSEESEDVKPKLNVVVNFEGQNTTVKVRVNTEFKKIFDAVEKKFAVQGGSLRFFFEGKRLRKEETLADVGMEDGDQIDAHLEQLGGGLFG
;
A
#
# COMPACT_ATOMS: atom_id res chain seq x y z
N MET A 1 24.31 -10.16 8.60
CA MET A 1 24.14 -10.00 8.29
C MET A 1 23.09 -9.86 7.64
N THR A 2 22.44 -9.86 7.65
CA THR A 2 21.42 -9.55 7.22
C THR A 2 21.44 -8.98 6.03
N VAL A 3 22.18 -8.31 5.76
CA VAL A 3 22.23 -7.83 4.65
C VAL A 3 22.28 -8.70 3.60
N SER A 4 22.60 -9.81 3.78
CA SER A 4 22.68 -10.73 2.78
C SER A 4 21.49 -10.83 2.00
N GLU A 5 20.39 -10.70 2.58
CA GLU A 5 19.25 -10.86 1.86
C GLU A 5 19.16 -9.86 0.84
N GLU A 6 19.52 -8.70 1.12
CA GLU A 6 19.38 -7.75 0.17
C GLU A 6 20.28 -7.95 -0.94
N SER A 7 21.40 -8.42 -0.71
CA SER A 7 22.30 -8.60 -1.78
C SER A 7 21.84 -9.61 -2.74
N GLU A 8 21.10 -10.57 -2.29
CA GLU A 8 20.64 -11.52 -3.19
C GLU A 8 19.59 -11.02 -4.00
N ASP A 9 18.92 -10.02 -3.57
CA ASP A 9 17.81 -9.55 -4.21
C ASP A 9 18.23 -8.66 -5.31
N VAL A 10 18.31 -9.11 -6.47
CA VAL A 10 18.67 -8.30 -7.55
C VAL A 10 17.65 -7.32 -7.95
N LYS A 11 16.43 -7.47 -7.51
CA LYS A 11 15.42 -6.52 -7.89
C LYS A 11 15.36 -5.42 -6.90
N PRO A 12 15.37 -4.18 -7.33
CA PRO A 12 15.36 -3.08 -6.37
C PRO A 12 14.04 -2.98 -5.67
N LYS A 13 14.06 -2.48 -4.47
CA LYS A 13 12.84 -2.21 -3.74
C LYS A 13 12.46 -0.79 -3.96
N LEU A 14 11.17 -0.55 -4.02
CA LEU A 14 10.66 0.79 -4.19
C LEU A 14 10.13 1.30 -2.88
N ASN A 15 10.27 2.58 -2.67
CA ASN A 15 9.67 3.24 -1.52
C ASN A 15 8.32 3.74 -1.94
N VAL A 16 7.28 3.28 -1.29
CA VAL A 16 5.93 3.71 -1.60
C VAL A 16 5.40 4.43 -0.38
N VAL A 17 4.92 5.63 -0.57
CA VAL A 17 4.42 6.43 0.53
C VAL A 17 2.91 6.26 0.58
N VAL A 18 2.38 5.89 1.72
CA VAL A 18 0.94 5.74 1.88
C VAL A 18 0.45 6.85 2.78
N ASN A 19 -0.49 7.63 2.29
CA ASN A 19 -1.04 8.73 3.06
C ASN A 19 -2.41 8.32 3.58
N PHE A 20 -2.62 8.44 4.89
CA PHE A 20 -3.88 8.10 5.51
C PHE A 20 -4.21 9.18 6.51
N GLU A 21 -5.27 9.92 6.25
CA GLU A 21 -5.71 10.97 7.16
C GLU A 21 -4.60 11.94 7.53
N GLY A 22 -3.84 12.35 6.54
CA GLY A 22 -2.77 13.29 6.77
C GLY A 22 -1.48 12.70 7.31
N GLN A 23 -1.46 11.40 7.58
CA GLN A 23 -0.27 10.76 8.06
C GLN A 23 0.36 9.95 6.95
N ASN A 24 1.66 10.04 6.82
CA ASN A 24 2.36 9.32 5.78
C ASN A 24 3.17 8.20 6.37
N THR A 25 3.22 7.08 5.70
CA THR A 25 4.10 6.02 6.09
C THR A 25 4.75 5.49 4.83
N THR A 26 5.98 5.07 4.92
CA THR A 26 6.72 4.58 3.76
C THR A 26 6.88 3.07 3.89
N VAL A 27 6.58 2.38 2.81
CA VAL A 27 6.70 0.94 2.78
C VAL A 27 7.68 0.60 1.67
N LYS A 28 8.63 -0.28 1.94
CA LYS A 28 9.57 -0.72 0.92
C LYS A 28 9.13 -2.05 0.38
N VAL A 29 8.91 -2.11 -0.91
CA VAL A 29 8.43 -3.34 -1.53
C VAL A 29 9.01 -3.48 -2.92
N ARG A 30 8.93 -4.65 -3.50
CA ARG A 30 9.38 -4.88 -4.84
C ARG A 30 8.23 -4.69 -5.80
N VAL A 31 8.56 -4.46 -7.06
CA VAL A 31 7.52 -4.21 -8.06
C VAL A 31 6.58 -5.39 -8.25
N ASN A 32 7.03 -6.60 -7.97
CA ASN A 32 6.15 -7.75 -8.12
C ASN A 32 5.43 -8.11 -6.83
N THR A 33 5.48 -7.24 -5.83
CA THR A 33 4.73 -7.47 -4.60
C THR A 33 3.27 -7.12 -4.82
N GLU A 34 2.39 -7.97 -4.34
CA GLU A 34 0.97 -7.68 -4.45
C GLU A 34 0.58 -6.61 -3.46
N PHE A 35 -0.35 -5.78 -3.84
CA PHE A 35 -0.78 -4.71 -2.94
C PHE A 35 -1.37 -5.24 -1.66
N LYS A 36 -1.84 -6.48 -1.66
CA LYS A 36 -2.35 -7.08 -0.45
C LYS A 36 -1.36 -6.95 0.69
N LYS A 37 -0.06 -7.13 0.42
CA LYS A 37 0.92 -7.02 1.48
C LYS A 37 1.07 -5.60 1.97
N ILE A 38 0.95 -4.64 1.06
CA ILE A 38 1.03 -3.24 1.45
C ILE A 38 -0.19 -2.89 2.27
N PHE A 39 -1.36 -3.36 1.86
CA PHE A 39 -2.59 -3.06 2.58
C PHE A 39 -2.51 -3.61 4.00
N ASP A 40 -2.04 -4.85 4.15
CA ASP A 40 -1.92 -5.43 5.48
C ASP A 40 -0.97 -4.62 6.34
N ALA A 41 0.15 -4.21 5.79
CA ALA A 41 1.14 -3.46 6.57
C ALA A 41 0.55 -2.12 7.02
N VAL A 42 -0.18 -1.46 6.14
CA VAL A 42 -0.76 -0.16 6.45
C VAL A 42 -1.86 -0.32 7.50
N GLU A 43 -2.67 -1.36 7.35
CA GLU A 43 -3.75 -1.57 8.30
C GLU A 43 -3.19 -1.85 9.68
N LYS A 44 -2.10 -2.58 9.76
CA LYS A 44 -1.51 -2.83 11.05
C LYS A 44 -0.87 -1.57 11.60
N LYS A 45 -0.24 -0.79 10.74
CA LYS A 45 0.42 0.43 11.19
C LYS A 45 -0.58 1.40 11.78
N PHE A 46 -1.74 1.54 11.19
CA PHE A 46 -2.73 2.48 11.68
C PHE A 46 -3.79 1.82 12.56
N ALA A 47 -3.60 0.54 12.86
CA ALA A 47 -4.47 -0.18 13.78
C ALA A 47 -5.93 -0.16 13.32
N VAL A 48 -6.16 -0.34 12.03
CA VAL A 48 -7.52 -0.40 11.52
C VAL A 48 -7.85 -1.82 11.15
N GLN A 49 -9.14 -2.10 11.05
CA GLN A 49 -9.59 -3.42 10.75
C GLN A 49 -9.24 -3.81 9.33
N GLY A 50 -8.92 -5.05 9.10
CA GLY A 50 -8.59 -5.52 7.77
C GLY A 50 -9.74 -5.29 6.84
N GLY A 51 -9.44 -4.78 5.67
CA GLY A 51 -10.46 -4.54 4.67
C GLY A 51 -11.22 -3.25 4.85
N SER A 52 -10.85 -2.45 5.85
CA SER A 52 -11.58 -1.22 6.07
C SER A 52 -11.02 -0.04 5.30
N LEU A 53 -9.90 -0.19 4.64
CA LEU A 53 -9.30 0.91 3.89
C LEU A 53 -9.43 0.69 2.40
N ARG A 54 -9.59 1.78 1.67
CA ARG A 54 -9.54 1.75 0.23
C ARG A 54 -8.31 2.50 -0.18
N PHE A 55 -7.60 1.98 -1.16
CA PHE A 55 -6.34 2.55 -1.57
C PHE A 55 -6.42 3.01 -3.02
N PHE A 56 -5.90 4.19 -3.28
CA PHE A 56 -5.96 4.78 -4.61
C PHE A 56 -4.58 5.26 -5.04
N PHE A 57 -4.31 5.14 -6.32
CA PHE A 57 -3.06 5.63 -6.89
C PHE A 57 -3.44 6.40 -8.14
N GLU A 58 -3.15 7.70 -8.13
CA GLU A 58 -3.49 8.58 -9.23
C GLU A 58 -4.96 8.49 -9.60
N GLY A 59 -5.80 8.46 -8.58
CA GLY A 59 -7.23 8.44 -8.79
C GLY A 59 -7.81 7.09 -9.13
N LYS A 60 -6.95 6.05 -9.24
CA LYS A 60 -7.44 4.74 -9.61
C LYS A 60 -7.42 3.84 -8.40
N ARG A 61 -8.48 3.10 -8.18
CA ARG A 61 -8.54 2.23 -7.02
C ARG A 61 -7.62 1.03 -7.23
N LEU A 62 -6.84 0.71 -6.21
CA LEU A 62 -5.93 -0.41 -6.26
C LEU A 62 -6.61 -1.66 -5.74
N ARG A 63 -6.28 -2.79 -6.33
CA ARG A 63 -6.82 -4.06 -5.90
C ARG A 63 -5.75 -4.87 -5.26
N LYS A 64 -6.10 -5.69 -4.30
CA LYS A 64 -5.11 -6.44 -3.56
C LYS A 64 -4.42 -7.48 -4.42
N GLU A 65 -5.04 -7.90 -5.52
CA GLU A 65 -4.40 -8.88 -6.37
C GLU A 65 -3.41 -8.26 -7.35
N GLU A 66 -3.40 -6.94 -7.47
CA GLU A 66 -2.50 -6.30 -8.41
C GLU A 66 -1.13 -6.10 -7.80
N THR A 67 -0.12 -5.95 -8.63
CA THR A 67 1.22 -5.67 -8.15
C THR A 67 1.59 -4.25 -8.55
N LEU A 68 2.69 -3.77 -8.02
CA LEU A 68 3.15 -2.43 -8.37
C LEU A 68 3.44 -2.36 -9.86
N ALA A 69 3.98 -3.42 -10.42
CA ALA A 69 4.28 -3.43 -11.85
C ALA A 69 3.02 -3.34 -12.68
N ASP A 70 1.92 -3.92 -12.21
CA ASP A 70 0.67 -3.88 -12.95
C ASP A 70 0.16 -2.48 -13.15
N VAL A 71 0.39 -1.60 -12.20
CA VAL A 71 -0.08 -0.23 -12.31
C VAL A 71 1.02 0.74 -12.67
N GLY A 72 2.24 0.26 -12.89
CA GLY A 72 3.33 1.13 -13.29
C GLY A 72 3.87 2.01 -12.18
N MET A 73 3.81 1.53 -10.95
CA MET A 73 4.25 2.35 -9.84
C MET A 73 5.76 2.41 -9.78
N GLU A 74 6.28 3.55 -9.37
CA GLU A 74 7.71 3.77 -9.30
C GLU A 74 8.13 4.19 -7.92
N ASP A 75 9.43 4.23 -7.69
CA ASP A 75 9.98 4.61 -6.40
C ASP A 75 9.53 6.03 -6.05
N GLY A 76 9.05 6.21 -4.86
CA GLY A 76 8.59 7.51 -4.42
C GLY A 76 7.14 7.81 -4.70
N ASP A 77 6.46 6.92 -5.38
CA ASP A 77 5.04 7.16 -5.67
C ASP A 77 4.22 7.11 -4.41
N GLN A 78 3.10 7.76 -4.44
CA GLN A 78 2.25 7.88 -3.26
C GLN A 78 0.91 7.23 -3.48
N ILE A 79 0.44 6.52 -2.47
CA ILE A 79 -0.86 5.89 -2.46
C ILE A 79 -1.71 6.61 -1.43
N ASP A 80 -2.96 6.89 -1.76
CA ASP A 80 -3.87 7.51 -0.81
C ASP A 80 -4.76 6.43 -0.21
N ALA A 81 -4.87 6.41 1.08
CA ALA A 81 -5.72 5.44 1.78
C ALA A 81 -6.87 6.18 2.46
N HIS A 82 -8.06 5.64 2.31
CA HIS A 82 -9.24 6.23 2.91
C HIS A 82 -10.05 5.15 3.60
N LEU A 83 -10.67 5.50 4.70
CA LEU A 83 -11.56 4.55 5.37
C LEU A 83 -12.79 4.37 4.52
N GLU A 84 -13.25 3.13 4.44
CA GLU A 84 -14.45 2.86 3.71
C GLU A 84 -15.62 3.23 4.56
N GLN A 85 -16.48 4.06 4.05
CA GLN A 85 -17.59 4.51 4.82
C GLN A 85 -18.75 3.70 4.53
N LEU A 86 -18.90 2.62 5.18
CA LEU A 86 -19.97 1.80 4.93
C LEU A 86 -21.15 2.34 5.47
N GLY A 87 -21.71 2.42 5.72
CA GLY A 87 -22.74 2.76 6.26
C GLY A 87 -23.18 3.94 6.32
N GLY A 88 -22.49 4.33 6.14
CA GLY A 88 -22.82 5.35 6.20
C GLY A 88 -24.07 5.50 5.91
N GLY A 89 -24.20 5.27 5.79
CA GLY A 89 -24.88 5.26 5.62
C GLY A 89 -25.82 4.94 5.73
N LEU A 90 -26.09 4.97 5.74
CA LEU A 90 -26.79 4.65 5.88
C LEU A 90 -27.48 4.97 6.37
N PHE A 91 -27.60 5.23 6.65
CA PHE A 91 -28.10 5.36 7.14
C PHE A 91 -28.11 5.81 7.42
N GLY A 92 -27.90 6.05 7.21
CA GLY A 92 -27.76 6.37 7.55
C GLY A 92 -27.74 6.44 7.57
#